data_f329e9a1cc7723b7fc9b092c086d2075
#
_entry.id   f329e9a1cc7723b7fc9b092c086d2075
#
_cell.length_a   1.000
_cell.length_b   1.000
_cell.length_c   1.000
_cell.angle_alpha   90.00
_cell.angle_beta   90.00
_cell.angle_gamma   90.00
#
_symmetry.space_group_name_H-M   'P 1'
#
loop_
_entity.id
_entity.type
_entity.pdbx_description
1 polymer ?
#
loop_
_entity_poly.entity_id
_entity_poly.type
_entity_poly.pdbx_seq_one_letter_code
_entity_poly.pdbx_strand_id
1 'polypeptide(L)' 'MSNVAFIGLGVMGYPMAGYISKAGHNVTVYNRTAAKADKWVAEFKGSKADTPAKAADGADFIFTCVGNDND' A
#
# COMPACT_ATOMS: atom_id res chain seq x y z
N MET A 1 13.02 -7.21 -8.83
CA MET A 1 11.85 -6.45 -8.49
C MET A 1 10.77 -7.32 -7.94
N SER A 2 10.25 -6.98 -6.81
CA SER A 2 9.23 -7.79 -6.16
C SER A 2 7.87 -7.13 -6.22
N ASN A 3 6.83 -7.92 -6.12
CA ASN A 3 5.47 -7.41 -5.99
C ASN A 3 5.15 -7.35 -4.50
N VAL A 4 4.82 -6.15 -4.02
CA VAL A 4 4.61 -5.92 -2.61
C VAL A 4 3.22 -5.36 -2.40
N ALA A 5 2.52 -5.87 -1.41
CA ALA A 5 1.20 -5.38 -1.06
C ALA A 5 1.25 -4.73 0.32
N PHE A 6 0.62 -3.57 0.44
CA PHE A 6 0.43 -2.92 1.74
C PHE A 6 -1.06 -2.87 2.05
N ILE A 7 -1.44 -3.58 3.07
CA ILE A 7 -2.82 -3.61 3.52
C ILE A 7 -2.95 -2.64 4.67
N GLY A 8 -3.50 -1.47 4.38
CA GLY A 8 -3.55 -0.40 5.35
C GLY A 8 -2.29 0.46 5.28
N LEU A 9 -2.46 1.75 5.12
CA LEU A 9 -1.31 2.64 5.02
C LEU A 9 -0.94 3.26 6.36
N GLY A 10 -1.90 3.88 7.03
CA GLY A 10 -1.63 4.50 8.30
C GLY A 10 -0.53 5.55 8.22
N VAL A 11 -0.05 5.99 9.36
CA VAL A 11 0.99 7.00 9.40
C VAL A 11 2.35 6.42 9.03
N MET A 12 2.63 5.22 9.49
CA MET A 12 3.92 4.59 9.23
C MET A 12 3.97 3.90 7.89
N GLY A 13 2.86 3.27 7.50
CA GLY A 13 2.85 2.51 6.25
C GLY A 13 2.94 3.39 5.02
N TYR A 14 2.37 4.58 5.09
CA TYR A 14 2.35 5.50 3.95
C TYR A 14 3.76 5.79 3.43
N PRO A 15 4.67 6.32 4.26
CA PRO A 15 6.02 6.58 3.78
C PRO A 15 6.82 5.30 3.52
N MET A 16 6.56 4.24 4.29
CA MET A 16 7.27 2.99 4.11
C MET A 16 6.98 2.39 2.74
N ALA A 17 5.70 2.37 2.36
CA ALA A 17 5.32 1.89 1.04
C ALA A 17 5.96 2.75 -0.05
N GLY A 18 6.06 4.05 0.20
CA GLY A 18 6.69 4.96 -0.75
C GLY A 18 8.17 4.65 -0.95
N TYR A 19 8.88 4.36 0.12
CA TYR A 19 10.29 3.98 0.01
C TYR A 19 10.47 2.73 -0.84
N ILE A 20 9.63 1.73 -0.59
CA ILE A 20 9.72 0.47 -1.32
C ILE A 20 9.40 0.69 -2.80
N SER A 21 8.43 1.53 -3.08
CA SER A 21 8.09 1.87 -4.47
C SER A 21 9.26 2.57 -5.17
N LYS A 22 9.90 3.50 -4.46
CA LYS A 22 11.04 4.21 -5.04
C LYS A 22 12.24 3.31 -5.25
N ALA A 23 12.33 2.23 -4.50
CA ALA A 23 13.41 1.28 -4.66
C ALA A 23 13.24 0.42 -5.91
N GLY A 24 12.14 0.55 -6.61
CA GLY A 24 11.93 -0.17 -7.86
C GLY A 24 11.00 -1.36 -7.76
N HIS A 25 10.37 -1.56 -6.61
CA HIS A 25 9.43 -2.66 -6.46
C HIS A 25 8.02 -2.24 -6.88
N ASN A 26 7.22 -3.21 -7.28
CA ASN A 26 5.83 -2.95 -7.64
C ASN A 26 5.01 -3.00 -6.36
N VAL A 27 4.51 -1.85 -5.93
CA VAL A 27 3.75 -1.76 -4.70
C VAL A 27 2.29 -1.52 -5.01
N THR A 28 1.43 -2.34 -4.44
CA THR A 28 -0.02 -2.18 -4.51
C THR A 28 -0.52 -1.92 -3.10
N VAL A 29 -1.27 -0.85 -2.93
CA VAL A 29 -1.75 -0.48 -1.62
C VAL A 29 -3.26 -0.63 -1.54
N TYR A 30 -3.74 -0.97 -0.36
CA TYR A 30 -5.15 -0.93 -0.04
C TYR A 30 -5.31 -0.16 1.25
N ASN A 31 -6.25 0.74 1.29
CA ASN A 31 -6.56 1.43 2.53
C ASN A 31 -8.07 1.53 2.67
N ARG A 32 -8.55 1.37 3.91
CA ARG A 32 -9.96 1.45 4.18
C ARG A 32 -10.54 2.78 3.68
N THR A 33 -9.78 3.87 3.82
CA THR A 33 -10.17 5.15 3.27
C THR A 33 -9.57 5.26 1.88
N ALA A 34 -10.41 5.16 0.87
CA ALA A 34 -9.93 5.16 -0.52
C ALA A 34 -9.15 6.42 -0.86
N ALA A 35 -9.52 7.56 -0.29
CA ALA A 35 -8.83 8.81 -0.58
C ALA A 35 -7.36 8.75 -0.22
N LYS A 36 -7.01 8.03 0.84
CA LYS A 36 -5.62 7.90 1.25
C LYS A 36 -4.83 7.06 0.25
N ALA A 37 -5.43 5.99 -0.25
CA ALA A 37 -4.79 5.18 -1.27
C ALA A 37 -4.62 5.97 -2.57
N ASP A 38 -5.62 6.77 -2.93
CA ASP A 38 -5.53 7.61 -4.13
C ASP A 38 -4.38 8.60 -4.00
N LYS A 39 -4.25 9.21 -2.84
CA LYS A 39 -3.18 10.17 -2.60
C LYS A 39 -1.82 9.49 -2.71
N TRP A 40 -1.70 8.29 -2.15
CA TRP A 40 -0.46 7.56 -2.21
C TRP A 40 -0.06 7.24 -3.65
N VAL A 41 -1.02 6.78 -4.45
CA VAL A 41 -0.74 6.44 -5.84
C VAL A 41 -0.31 7.68 -6.61
N ALA A 42 -0.95 8.81 -6.36
CA ALA A 42 -0.59 10.05 -7.04
C ALA A 42 0.82 10.51 -6.66
N GLU A 43 1.21 10.26 -5.42
CA GLU A 43 2.50 10.71 -4.93
C GLU A 43 3.64 9.79 -5.32
N PHE A 44 3.43 8.48 -5.23
CA PHE A 44 4.49 7.51 -5.43
C PHE A 44 4.34 6.68 -6.69
N LYS A 45 3.26 6.88 -7.42
CA LYS A 45 3.03 6.22 -8.71
C LYS A 45 2.99 4.70 -8.64
N GLY A 46 2.49 4.17 -7.53
CA GLY A 46 2.26 2.74 -7.43
C GLY A 46 0.88 2.38 -7.89
N SER A 47 0.35 1.29 -7.38
CA SER A 47 -0.98 0.81 -7.69
C SER A 47 -1.83 0.74 -6.45
N LYS A 48 -3.13 0.71 -6.62
CA LYS A 48 -4.05 0.52 -5.50
C LYS A 48 -5.05 -0.55 -5.85
N ALA A 49 -5.66 -1.13 -4.83
CA ALA A 49 -6.68 -2.14 -5.01
C ALA A 49 -7.90 -1.77 -4.18
N ASP A 50 -9.06 -2.29 -4.60
CA ASP A 50 -10.31 -2.00 -3.90
C ASP A 50 -10.54 -2.89 -2.69
N THR A 51 -9.85 -4.00 -2.61
CA THR A 51 -9.99 -4.93 -1.50
C THR A 51 -8.61 -5.43 -1.08
N PRO A 52 -8.48 -5.88 0.18
CA PRO A 52 -7.20 -6.45 0.60
C PRO A 52 -6.82 -7.68 -0.22
N ALA A 53 -7.78 -8.49 -0.60
CA ALA A 53 -7.51 -9.69 -1.38
C ALA A 53 -6.92 -9.32 -2.74
N LYS A 54 -7.45 -8.29 -3.38
CA LYS A 54 -6.92 -7.85 -4.66
C LYS A 54 -5.54 -7.25 -4.52
N ALA A 55 -5.29 -6.55 -3.42
CA ALA A 55 -3.97 -5.97 -3.19
C ALA A 55 -2.93 -7.08 -3.02
N ALA A 56 -3.31 -8.16 -2.36
CA ALA A 56 -2.40 -9.26 -2.09
C ALA A 56 -2.23 -10.21 -3.26
N ASP A 57 -3.09 -10.11 -4.27
CA ASP A 57 -3.06 -11.02 -5.40
C ASP A 57 -1.76 -10.89 -6.16
N GLY A 58 -1.00 -11.96 -6.22
CA GLY A 58 0.28 -11.96 -6.92
C GLY A 58 1.41 -11.31 -6.16
N ALA A 59 1.18 -10.90 -4.91
CA ALA A 59 2.24 -10.26 -4.15
C ALA A 59 3.24 -11.27 -3.61
N ASP A 60 4.50 -10.91 -3.67
CA ASP A 60 5.57 -11.71 -3.08
C ASP A 60 5.67 -11.45 -1.59
N PHE A 61 5.38 -10.22 -1.19
CA PHE A 61 5.42 -9.81 0.22
C PHE A 61 4.16 -9.03 0.54
N ILE A 62 3.59 -9.28 1.69
CA ILE A 62 2.39 -8.60 2.15
C ILE A 62 2.67 -7.98 3.51
N PHE A 63 2.52 -6.67 3.57
CA PHE A 63 2.67 -5.93 4.82
C PHE A 63 1.31 -5.44 5.28
N THR A 64 1.02 -5.62 6.55
CA THR A 64 -0.23 -5.16 7.13
C THR A 64 0.08 -4.05 8.14
N CYS A 65 -0.35 -2.85 7.80
CA CYS A 65 -0.17 -1.70 8.69
C CYS A 65 -1.53 -1.23 9.15
N VAL A 66 -2.10 -1.93 10.12
CA VAL A 66 -3.40 -1.55 10.60
C VAL A 66 -3.20 -0.43 11.57
N GLY A 67 -3.79 0.62 11.25
CA GLY A 67 -3.79 1.73 12.12
C GLY A 67 -4.61 1.39 13.30
N ASN A 68 -4.25 1.69 14.40
CA ASN A 68 -5.02 1.46 15.42
C ASN A 68 -5.72 2.58 15.78
N ASP A 69 -5.89 3.18 15.32
CA ASP A 69 -6.56 4.09 15.73
C ASP A 69 -7.68 4.25 15.31
N ASN A 70 -7.98 4.12 15.51
CA ASN A 70 -8.89 4.16 15.13
C ASN A 70 -9.15 4.78 14.25
N ASP A 71 -8.80 4.58 13.92
CA ASP A 71 -8.84 5.14 12.99
C ASP A 71 -9.57 5.30 12.61
#